data_d767913d58b083e2880ecc055449bb81
#
_entry.id   d767913d58b083e2880ecc055449bb81
#
_cell.length_a   1.000
_cell.length_b   1.000
_cell.length_c   1.000
_cell.angle_alpha   90.00
_cell.angle_beta   90.00
_cell.angle_gamma   90.00
#
_symmetry.space_group_name_H-M   'P 1'
#
loop_
_entity.id
_entity.type
_entity.pdbx_description
1 polymer ?
#
loop_
_entity_poly.entity_id
_entity_poly.type
_entity_poly.pdbx_seq_one_letter_code
_entity_poly.pdbx_strand_id
1 'polypeptide(L)'
;MGAAGMSLRVVSALLATAAGHAADDSCVGHCGSWAQDCWCNDGCEAHHDCCHDYEAVCGGSSSAADLIKLDDSTARCLDGSAGAYYWREGKDPSLVLVFMEGGGWCYDPANYPTQEGTISDCRSRSQTSLGSSRSWASKRSFDEGMLASDVSTNPVFHNYSLLYMPYCDGTSFAGNVSGTVSGLFFRGLQILEATFVHAMQHTSFARASRVVLSGGSAGGTAVLWHADRIARLLTTRRQLGDVERGKRGRGGSSVEVLALPDAGFFLDLPTWQGVDVWPAQMRSMASVSNSYSSLHAGCLAKYAAEPERCLFPQYYAELIETRTMLVQSLYDSSELWYTLMLDCCAGPCSGYPTCKSGGTERSQMFALRQQHIDAWRPLVNRSGKPSEWEKSSVRASLRVGNQTVDRMQQHRASDCI
;
A
#
# COMPACT_ATOMS: atom_id res chain seq x y z
N MET A 1 -95.15 26.88 23.46
CA MET A 1 -94.19 26.31 24.40
C MET A 1 -93.06 25.71 23.53
N GLY A 2 -91.97 26.41 23.48
CA GLY A 2 -90.95 26.20 22.53
C GLY A 2 -89.96 25.09 22.87
N ALA A 3 -89.51 24.34 21.89
CA ALA A 3 -88.38 23.47 21.94
C ALA A 3 -87.33 23.98 20.98
N ALA A 4 -86.22 24.41 21.51
CA ALA A 4 -85.09 24.90 20.79
C ALA A 4 -84.33 23.73 20.16
N GLY A 5 -84.19 23.72 18.83
CA GLY A 5 -83.35 22.78 18.11
C GLY A 5 -81.90 23.26 18.11
N MET A 6 -81.05 22.50 18.69
CA MET A 6 -79.58 22.70 18.62
C MET A 6 -79.01 22.01 17.38
N SER A 7 -78.57 22.81 16.48
CA SER A 7 -77.86 22.32 15.24
C SER A 7 -76.45 21.88 15.57
N LEU A 8 -76.20 20.62 15.40
CA LEU A 8 -74.86 20.03 15.54
C LEU A 8 -74.06 20.28 14.25
N ARG A 9 -73.13 21.20 14.31
CA ARG A 9 -72.13 21.36 13.23
C ARG A 9 -71.05 20.31 13.41
N VAL A 10 -71.01 19.35 12.50
CA VAL A 10 -69.90 18.41 12.36
C VAL A 10 -68.73 19.18 11.78
N VAL A 11 -67.70 19.41 12.60
CA VAL A 11 -66.41 19.88 12.12
C VAL A 11 -65.67 18.66 11.63
N SER A 12 -65.64 18.44 10.33
CA SER A 12 -64.71 17.50 9.69
C SER A 12 -63.29 18.04 9.87
N ALA A 13 -62.58 17.53 10.85
CA ALA A 13 -61.15 17.68 10.94
C ALA A 13 -60.54 16.86 9.80
N LEU A 14 -60.09 17.53 8.77
CA LEU A 14 -59.14 16.98 7.81
C LEU A 14 -57.85 16.70 8.56
N LEU A 15 -57.68 15.44 8.95
CA LEU A 15 -56.37 14.87 9.23
C LEU A 15 -55.59 14.85 7.90
N ALA A 16 -54.91 15.93 7.62
CA ALA A 16 -53.79 15.88 6.69
C ALA A 16 -52.77 14.95 7.32
N THR A 17 -52.78 13.69 6.90
CA THR A 17 -51.60 12.83 7.04
C THR A 17 -50.51 13.52 6.26
N ALA A 18 -49.65 14.25 6.97
CA ALA A 18 -48.32 14.53 6.51
C ALA A 18 -47.63 13.15 6.33
N ALA A 19 -47.76 12.61 5.13
CA ALA A 19 -46.78 11.65 4.67
C ALA A 19 -45.47 12.44 4.68
N GLY A 20 -44.75 12.33 5.80
CA GLY A 20 -43.37 12.72 5.82
C GLY A 20 -42.70 11.93 4.68
N HIS A 21 -42.37 12.59 3.62
CA HIS A 21 -41.27 12.15 2.81
C HIS A 21 -40.14 12.05 3.82
N ALA A 22 -39.76 10.83 4.18
CA ALA A 22 -38.43 10.60 4.75
C ALA A 22 -37.51 11.16 3.66
N ALA A 23 -36.95 12.31 3.94
CA ALA A 23 -36.11 13.00 3.01
C ALA A 23 -34.96 12.04 2.68
N ASP A 24 -34.76 11.83 1.40
CA ASP A 24 -33.52 11.30 0.86
C ASP A 24 -32.41 12.35 0.94
N ASP A 25 -32.38 13.14 2.01
CA ASP A 25 -31.44 14.19 2.42
C ASP A 25 -30.33 13.57 3.29
N SER A 26 -30.09 12.26 3.12
CA SER A 26 -29.06 11.48 3.82
C SER A 26 -27.95 11.10 2.90
N CYS A 27 -26.75 11.22 3.40
CA CYS A 27 -25.54 10.81 2.72
C CYS A 27 -25.28 9.28 2.77
N VAL A 28 -26.13 8.50 3.38
CA VAL A 28 -25.97 7.04 3.43
C VAL A 28 -26.04 6.45 2.02
N GLY A 29 -24.89 5.93 1.54
CA GLY A 29 -24.74 5.40 0.18
C GLY A 29 -24.52 6.45 -0.92
N HIS A 30 -24.38 7.74 -0.57
CA HIS A 30 -24.23 8.84 -1.50
C HIS A 30 -22.95 9.66 -1.30
N CYS A 31 -22.00 9.21 -0.45
CA CYS A 31 -20.74 9.93 -0.27
C CYS A 31 -19.99 10.15 -1.58
N GLY A 32 -19.57 11.39 -1.84
CA GLY A 32 -18.95 11.82 -3.08
C GLY A 32 -19.94 12.21 -4.18
N SER A 33 -21.25 12.10 -3.97
CA SER A 33 -22.28 12.32 -4.98
C SER A 33 -23.45 13.18 -4.49
N TRP A 34 -24.38 13.46 -5.37
CA TRP A 34 -25.65 14.16 -5.10
C TRP A 34 -26.66 13.18 -4.51
N ALA A 35 -27.29 13.55 -3.38
CA ALA A 35 -28.36 12.81 -2.70
C ALA A 35 -29.70 13.56 -2.85
N GLN A 36 -30.27 13.54 -4.04
CA GLN A 36 -31.56 14.14 -4.46
C GLN A 36 -31.73 15.66 -4.19
N ASP A 37 -31.50 16.16 -2.99
CA ASP A 37 -31.71 17.55 -2.63
C ASP A 37 -30.46 18.25 -2.07
N CYS A 38 -29.37 17.51 -1.80
CA CYS A 38 -28.16 18.02 -1.19
C CYS A 38 -26.91 17.25 -1.65
N TRP A 39 -25.72 17.82 -1.45
CA TRP A 39 -24.46 17.20 -1.80
C TRP A 39 -23.82 16.45 -0.61
N CYS A 40 -23.15 15.37 -0.93
CA CYS A 40 -22.41 14.52 0.02
C CYS A 40 -20.92 14.47 -0.32
N ASN A 41 -20.33 15.59 -0.71
CA ASN A 41 -18.92 15.70 -1.08
C ASN A 41 -18.21 16.84 -0.34
N ASP A 42 -16.87 16.87 -0.37
CA ASP A 42 -16.05 17.87 0.34
C ASP A 42 -16.26 19.33 -0.15
N GLY A 43 -16.88 19.51 -1.30
CA GLY A 43 -17.22 20.83 -1.83
C GLY A 43 -18.49 21.43 -1.25
N CYS A 44 -19.35 20.62 -0.66
CA CYS A 44 -20.68 21.06 -0.23
C CYS A 44 -20.62 22.08 0.93
N GLU A 45 -19.60 22.01 1.79
CA GLU A 45 -19.42 22.99 2.87
C GLU A 45 -19.16 24.39 2.30
N ALA A 46 -18.37 24.49 1.23
CA ALA A 46 -18.06 25.77 0.57
C ALA A 46 -19.27 26.35 -0.14
N HIS A 47 -20.22 25.52 -0.57
CA HIS A 47 -21.46 25.90 -1.25
C HIS A 47 -22.67 25.99 -0.33
N HIS A 48 -22.55 25.56 0.92
CA HIS A 48 -23.64 25.51 1.92
C HIS A 48 -24.82 24.64 1.49
N ASP A 49 -24.55 23.54 0.78
CA ASP A 49 -25.54 22.63 0.23
C ASP A 49 -25.30 21.15 0.64
N CYS A 50 -24.58 20.91 1.75
CA CYS A 50 -24.43 19.59 2.33
C CYS A 50 -25.76 19.03 2.85
N CYS A 51 -25.94 17.72 2.69
CA CYS A 51 -26.96 17.00 3.42
C CYS A 51 -26.74 17.14 4.94
N HIS A 52 -27.81 17.09 5.71
CA HIS A 52 -27.77 17.32 7.15
C HIS A 52 -26.89 16.35 7.94
N ASP A 53 -26.69 15.16 7.42
CA ASP A 53 -25.88 14.10 8.00
C ASP A 53 -24.52 13.91 7.30
N TYR A 54 -24.14 14.85 6.39
CA TYR A 54 -22.89 14.78 5.64
C TYR A 54 -21.69 14.57 6.58
N GLU A 55 -21.57 15.39 7.62
CA GLU A 55 -20.47 15.31 8.57
C GLU A 55 -20.47 14.00 9.36
N ALA A 56 -21.65 13.45 9.66
CA ALA A 56 -21.80 12.19 10.40
C ALA A 56 -21.54 10.95 9.53
N VAL A 57 -21.94 10.99 8.24
CA VAL A 57 -21.91 9.84 7.34
C VAL A 57 -20.69 9.88 6.42
N CYS A 58 -20.42 11.02 5.81
CA CYS A 58 -19.32 11.23 4.84
C CYS A 58 -18.28 12.20 5.36
N GLY A 59 -18.68 13.20 6.14
CA GLY A 59 -17.80 14.17 6.75
C GLY A 59 -17.05 13.61 7.94
N GLY A 60 -15.79 13.99 8.10
CA GLY A 60 -15.01 13.63 9.29
C GLY A 60 -13.75 12.83 9.04
N SER A 61 -13.38 12.52 7.80
CA SER A 61 -11.96 12.40 7.48
C SER A 61 -11.70 13.26 6.25
N SER A 62 -11.04 14.39 6.45
CA SER A 62 -10.41 15.14 5.35
C SER A 62 -9.68 14.13 4.46
N SER A 63 -9.87 14.17 3.14
CA SER A 63 -9.10 13.33 2.21
C SER A 63 -7.60 13.61 2.34
N ALA A 64 -7.25 14.77 2.89
CA ALA A 64 -5.88 15.23 3.10
C ALA A 64 -5.26 14.66 4.38
N ALA A 65 -4.06 14.17 4.26
CA ALA A 65 -3.18 13.78 5.36
C ALA A 65 -2.14 14.88 5.61
N ASP A 66 -1.78 15.08 6.88
CA ASP A 66 -0.77 16.06 7.30
C ASP A 66 0.62 15.43 7.25
N LEU A 67 1.60 16.19 6.72
CA LEU A 67 3.01 15.79 6.73
C LEU A 67 3.62 15.97 8.11
N ILE A 68 4.11 14.87 8.68
CA ILE A 68 4.81 14.85 9.96
C ILE A 68 6.28 14.51 9.72
N LYS A 69 7.17 15.45 9.98
CA LYS A 69 8.62 15.24 9.88
C LYS A 69 9.14 14.54 11.13
N LEU A 70 10.05 13.60 10.91
CA LEU A 70 10.71 12.88 11.98
C LEU A 70 11.79 13.80 12.62
N ASP A 71 11.82 13.85 13.93
CA ASP A 71 12.83 14.54 14.73
C ASP A 71 14.09 13.68 14.97
N ASP A 72 14.03 12.40 14.63
CA ASP A 72 15.17 11.49 14.69
C ASP A 72 16.27 11.91 13.70
N SER A 73 17.43 12.27 14.24
CA SER A 73 18.57 12.73 13.46
C SER A 73 19.17 11.63 12.55
N THR A 74 18.83 10.37 12.76
CA THR A 74 19.31 9.25 11.97
C THR A 74 18.39 8.93 10.78
N ALA A 75 17.10 9.28 10.85
CA ALA A 75 16.11 9.07 9.82
C ALA A 75 16.22 10.12 8.71
N ARG A 76 17.06 9.87 7.70
CA ARG A 76 17.38 10.82 6.63
C ARG A 76 17.10 10.26 5.24
N CYS A 77 16.51 11.09 4.37
CA CYS A 77 16.43 10.85 2.93
C CYS A 77 17.81 10.85 2.29
N LEU A 78 17.95 10.42 1.04
CA LEU A 78 19.24 10.35 0.31
C LEU A 78 20.03 11.66 0.36
N ASP A 79 19.37 12.83 0.30
CA ASP A 79 19.99 14.17 0.34
C ASP A 79 20.27 14.69 1.75
N GLY A 80 19.99 13.90 2.80
CA GLY A 80 20.13 14.29 4.20
C GLY A 80 18.96 15.09 4.78
N SER A 81 17.90 15.37 4.02
CA SER A 81 16.66 15.94 4.56
C SER A 81 15.98 14.96 5.52
N ALA A 82 15.16 15.45 6.45
CA ALA A 82 14.48 14.61 7.44
C ALA A 82 13.52 13.62 6.79
N GLY A 83 13.52 12.39 7.25
CA GLY A 83 12.43 11.46 6.94
C GLY A 83 11.10 12.02 7.45
N ALA A 84 10.00 11.62 6.85
CA ALA A 84 8.66 12.05 7.23
C ALA A 84 7.61 11.03 6.80
N TYR A 85 6.39 11.19 7.32
CA TYR A 85 5.23 10.42 6.89
C TYR A 85 4.01 11.33 6.85
N TYR A 86 2.98 10.94 6.08
CA TYR A 86 1.68 11.58 6.14
C TYR A 86 0.76 10.80 7.06
N TRP A 87 0.00 11.53 7.89
CA TRP A 87 -1.00 10.95 8.77
C TRP A 87 -2.38 11.56 8.50
N ARG A 88 -3.36 10.67 8.35
CA ARG A 88 -4.78 11.02 8.32
C ARG A 88 -5.50 10.17 9.36
N GLU A 89 -6.22 10.82 10.27
CA GLU A 89 -7.07 10.14 11.25
C GLU A 89 -8.25 9.48 10.55
N GLY A 90 -8.52 8.24 10.87
CA GLY A 90 -9.69 7.51 10.37
C GLY A 90 -10.86 7.58 11.36
N LYS A 91 -12.02 7.13 10.92
CA LYS A 91 -13.21 7.05 11.79
C LYS A 91 -13.04 6.02 12.91
N ASP A 92 -12.29 4.95 12.67
CA ASP A 92 -11.94 3.94 13.66
C ASP A 92 -10.44 3.97 13.98
N PRO A 93 -10.06 4.54 15.14
CA PRO A 93 -8.66 4.65 15.54
C PRO A 93 -8.01 3.31 15.91
N SER A 94 -8.78 2.23 15.97
CA SER A 94 -8.26 0.88 16.19
C SER A 94 -7.77 0.21 14.90
N LEU A 95 -8.09 0.79 13.74
CA LEU A 95 -7.75 0.29 12.41
C LEU A 95 -6.77 1.25 11.73
N VAL A 96 -5.63 0.73 11.28
CA VAL A 96 -4.61 1.53 10.59
C VAL A 96 -4.19 0.84 9.31
N LEU A 97 -4.22 1.59 8.20
CA LEU A 97 -3.59 1.25 6.94
C LEU A 97 -2.23 1.97 6.89
N VAL A 98 -1.16 1.21 6.79
CA VAL A 98 0.18 1.73 6.48
C VAL A 98 0.44 1.49 5.01
N PHE A 99 0.79 2.54 4.28
CA PHE A 99 1.12 2.43 2.86
C PHE A 99 2.53 2.93 2.60
N MET A 100 3.37 2.05 2.06
CA MET A 100 4.74 2.35 1.65
C MET A 100 4.77 2.72 0.17
N GLU A 101 5.18 3.96 -0.13
CA GLU A 101 5.25 4.45 -1.50
C GLU A 101 6.32 3.67 -2.29
N GLY A 102 6.03 3.40 -3.57
CA GLY A 102 6.99 2.84 -4.51
C GLY A 102 7.73 3.90 -5.29
N GLY A 103 8.36 3.51 -6.37
CA GLY A 103 9.10 4.42 -7.26
C GLY A 103 10.44 3.84 -7.70
N GLY A 104 10.54 2.53 -7.83
CA GLY A 104 11.78 1.85 -8.24
C GLY A 104 12.90 1.97 -7.21
N TRP A 105 14.12 1.76 -7.65
CA TRP A 105 15.33 1.84 -6.82
C TRP A 105 16.36 2.71 -7.49
N CYS A 106 17.37 3.15 -6.77
CA CYS A 106 18.52 3.74 -7.41
C CYS A 106 19.58 2.67 -7.66
N TYR A 107 19.91 2.45 -8.92
CA TYR A 107 20.89 1.49 -9.38
C TYR A 107 21.50 1.94 -10.71
N ASP A 108 22.67 1.43 -11.05
CA ASP A 108 23.28 1.66 -12.36
C ASP A 108 22.37 1.06 -13.46
N PRO A 109 21.84 1.85 -14.39
CA PRO A 109 20.97 1.35 -15.46
C PRO A 109 21.73 0.55 -16.53
N ALA A 110 23.06 0.46 -16.45
CA ALA A 110 23.85 -0.31 -17.41
C ALA A 110 23.59 -1.82 -17.29
N ASN A 111 23.78 -2.55 -18.38
CA ASN A 111 23.67 -4.02 -18.39
C ASN A 111 24.70 -4.72 -17.48
N TYR A 112 25.79 -4.03 -17.16
CA TYR A 112 26.81 -4.47 -16.22
C TYR A 112 26.97 -3.39 -15.14
N PRO A 113 26.12 -3.39 -14.13
CA PRO A 113 26.07 -2.33 -13.14
C PRO A 113 27.33 -2.28 -12.29
N THR A 114 27.76 -1.05 -11.98
CA THR A 114 28.87 -0.76 -11.09
C THR A 114 28.40 -0.06 -9.83
N GLN A 115 29.22 -0.05 -8.77
CA GLN A 115 28.90 0.72 -7.57
C GLN A 115 28.93 2.23 -7.83
N GLU A 116 29.87 2.71 -8.66
CA GLU A 116 29.96 4.12 -9.07
C GLU A 116 28.72 4.55 -9.84
N GLY A 117 28.26 3.74 -10.79
CA GLY A 117 27.02 3.99 -11.54
C GLY A 117 25.81 4.03 -10.62
N THR A 118 25.72 3.10 -9.68
CA THR A 118 24.67 3.08 -8.66
C THR A 118 24.69 4.35 -7.77
N ILE A 119 25.87 4.77 -7.30
CA ILE A 119 26.03 6.02 -6.53
C ILE A 119 25.64 7.23 -7.38
N SER A 120 25.99 7.25 -8.66
CA SER A 120 25.64 8.32 -9.59
C SER A 120 24.13 8.43 -9.78
N ASP A 121 23.44 7.32 -9.97
CA ASP A 121 21.99 7.29 -10.10
C ASP A 121 21.30 7.71 -8.78
N CYS A 122 21.75 7.19 -7.62
CA CYS A 122 21.25 7.61 -6.31
C CYS A 122 21.47 9.12 -6.07
N ARG A 123 22.56 9.70 -6.59
CA ARG A 123 22.80 11.15 -6.52
C ARG A 123 21.79 11.93 -7.37
N SER A 124 21.50 11.46 -8.55
CA SER A 124 20.46 12.06 -9.41
C SER A 124 19.09 11.97 -8.74
N ARG A 125 18.77 10.80 -8.19
CA ARG A 125 17.53 10.57 -7.43
C ARG A 125 17.41 11.47 -6.20
N SER A 126 18.50 11.77 -5.50
CA SER A 126 18.52 12.65 -4.32
C SER A 126 18.06 14.07 -4.61
N GLN A 127 18.01 14.49 -5.88
CA GLN A 127 17.51 15.80 -6.31
C GLN A 127 16.00 15.79 -6.63
N THR A 128 15.34 14.65 -6.50
CA THR A 128 13.90 14.48 -6.78
C THR A 128 13.12 14.25 -5.49
N SER A 129 11.78 14.27 -5.58
CA SER A 129 10.91 13.92 -4.45
C SER A 129 11.09 12.46 -3.97
N LEU A 130 11.68 11.59 -4.80
CA LEU A 130 12.00 10.20 -4.46
C LEU A 130 13.37 10.03 -3.78
N GLY A 131 14.04 11.13 -3.45
CA GLY A 131 15.31 11.14 -2.73
C GLY A 131 15.44 12.30 -1.73
N SER A 132 14.42 13.17 -1.65
CA SER A 132 14.41 14.35 -0.80
C SER A 132 13.01 14.66 -0.29
N SER A 133 12.89 15.00 0.99
CA SER A 133 11.62 15.46 1.59
C SER A 133 11.41 16.96 1.51
N ARG A 134 12.33 17.73 0.90
CA ARG A 134 12.30 19.20 0.90
C ARG A 134 11.11 19.78 0.14
N SER A 135 10.69 19.11 -0.93
CA SER A 135 9.58 19.52 -1.79
C SER A 135 8.24 18.92 -1.41
N TRP A 136 8.18 18.08 -0.37
CA TRP A 136 6.92 17.46 0.02
C TRP A 136 5.96 18.50 0.62
N ALA A 137 4.73 18.50 0.12
CA ALA A 137 3.69 19.41 0.59
C ALA A 137 3.32 19.11 2.05
N SER A 138 2.94 20.14 2.81
CA SER A 138 2.50 19.98 4.20
C SER A 138 1.22 19.17 4.35
N LYS A 139 0.40 19.10 3.29
CA LYS A 139 -0.79 18.25 3.18
C LYS A 139 -0.79 17.54 1.84
N ARG A 140 -1.32 16.30 1.81
CA ARG A 140 -1.50 15.51 0.59
C ARG A 140 -2.86 14.82 0.62
N SER A 141 -3.66 15.03 -0.42
CA SER A 141 -4.93 14.33 -0.59
C SER A 141 -4.73 12.95 -1.20
N PHE A 142 -5.58 12.01 -0.80
CA PHE A 142 -5.60 10.64 -1.25
C PHE A 142 -7.03 10.26 -1.63
N ASP A 143 -7.37 10.43 -2.90
CA ASP A 143 -8.74 10.34 -3.41
C ASP A 143 -8.99 9.08 -4.24
N GLU A 144 -7.97 8.20 -4.39
CA GLU A 144 -8.03 7.04 -5.27
C GLU A 144 -7.70 5.72 -4.55
N GLY A 145 -8.31 4.65 -5.02
CA GLY A 145 -8.03 3.27 -4.62
C GLY A 145 -8.16 3.04 -3.12
N MET A 146 -7.28 2.22 -2.58
CA MET A 146 -7.31 1.84 -1.15
C MET A 146 -6.92 2.97 -0.19
N LEU A 147 -6.43 4.10 -0.68
CA LEU A 147 -6.01 5.25 0.12
C LEU A 147 -7.14 6.28 0.30
N ALA A 148 -8.18 6.21 -0.54
CA ALA A 148 -9.32 7.12 -0.45
C ALA A 148 -10.07 6.99 0.88
N SER A 149 -10.59 8.11 1.38
CA SER A 149 -11.45 8.14 2.58
C SER A 149 -12.93 7.98 2.26
N ASP A 150 -13.28 8.01 1.00
CA ASP A 150 -14.64 7.83 0.50
C ASP A 150 -15.01 6.35 0.40
N VAL A 151 -16.18 5.97 0.92
CA VAL A 151 -16.65 4.58 0.95
C VAL A 151 -16.98 4.02 -0.43
N SER A 152 -17.42 4.86 -1.38
CA SER A 152 -17.75 4.41 -2.74
C SER A 152 -16.51 4.03 -3.53
N THR A 153 -15.42 4.74 -3.32
CA THR A 153 -14.12 4.48 -3.93
C THR A 153 -13.34 3.39 -3.18
N ASN A 154 -13.45 3.40 -1.84
CA ASN A 154 -12.71 2.50 -0.95
C ASN A 154 -13.63 1.83 0.09
N PRO A 155 -14.40 0.82 -0.31
CA PRO A 155 -15.36 0.18 0.60
C PRO A 155 -14.73 -0.57 1.77
N VAL A 156 -13.43 -0.85 1.73
CA VAL A 156 -12.74 -1.67 2.74
C VAL A 156 -11.98 -0.82 3.75
N PHE A 157 -11.18 0.16 3.27
CA PHE A 157 -10.26 0.91 4.14
C PHE A 157 -10.66 2.37 4.37
N HIS A 158 -11.84 2.83 3.90
CA HIS A 158 -12.27 4.23 4.00
C HIS A 158 -12.31 4.77 5.44
N ASN A 159 -12.54 3.93 6.44
CA ASN A 159 -12.61 4.29 7.86
C ASN A 159 -11.30 4.04 8.63
N TYR A 160 -10.27 3.51 7.97
CA TYR A 160 -8.95 3.32 8.58
C TYR A 160 -8.21 4.65 8.72
N SER A 161 -7.45 4.81 9.79
CA SER A 161 -6.40 5.82 9.83
C SER A 161 -5.34 5.48 8.79
N LEU A 162 -4.82 6.47 8.07
CA LEU A 162 -3.80 6.28 7.04
C LEU A 162 -2.45 6.79 7.55
N LEU A 163 -1.46 5.90 7.55
CA LEU A 163 -0.05 6.24 7.66
C LEU A 163 0.60 6.02 6.30
N TYR A 164 0.83 7.08 5.55
CA TYR A 164 1.49 7.00 4.25
C TYR A 164 2.96 7.36 4.40
N MET A 165 3.84 6.45 3.99
CA MET A 165 5.29 6.62 4.03
C MET A 165 5.81 7.00 2.65
N PRO A 166 6.13 8.29 2.41
CA PRO A 166 6.75 8.70 1.17
C PRO A 166 8.12 8.07 1.03
N TYR A 167 8.53 7.82 -0.21
CA TYR A 167 9.73 7.08 -0.52
C TYR A 167 10.89 8.02 -0.85
N CYS A 168 11.98 8.00 -0.06
CA CYS A 168 13.13 8.87 -0.32
C CYS A 168 14.51 8.26 -0.04
N ASP A 169 14.57 6.93 0.13
CA ASP A 169 15.85 6.25 0.39
C ASP A 169 16.38 5.44 -0.81
N GLY A 170 15.57 5.25 -1.85
CA GLY A 170 15.94 4.54 -3.07
C GLY A 170 16.24 3.04 -2.89
N THR A 171 15.89 2.45 -1.73
CA THR A 171 16.27 1.08 -1.34
C THR A 171 15.15 0.28 -0.69
N SER A 172 13.86 0.62 -0.96
CA SER A 172 12.69 -0.01 -0.33
C SER A 172 12.75 0.00 1.21
N PHE A 173 13.15 1.12 1.79
CA PHE A 173 13.30 1.30 3.25
C PHE A 173 14.28 0.31 3.89
N ALA A 174 15.25 -0.21 3.13
CA ALA A 174 16.21 -1.21 3.62
C ALA A 174 17.63 -0.67 3.81
N GLY A 175 17.97 0.49 3.26
CA GLY A 175 19.29 1.09 3.41
C GLY A 175 19.66 1.28 4.89
N ASN A 176 20.86 0.81 5.27
CA ASN A 176 21.30 0.80 6.67
C ASN A 176 22.80 1.12 6.80
N VAL A 177 23.17 2.30 6.34
CA VAL A 177 24.54 2.81 6.46
C VAL A 177 24.63 3.79 7.63
N SER A 178 25.54 3.61 8.58
CA SER A 178 25.69 4.47 9.76
C SER A 178 26.28 5.86 9.44
N GLY A 179 27.06 5.99 8.35
CA GLY A 179 27.62 7.25 7.84
C GLY A 179 26.94 7.70 6.55
N THR A 180 27.73 8.18 5.61
CA THR A 180 27.33 8.48 4.24
C THR A 180 28.20 7.73 3.25
N VAL A 181 27.64 7.43 2.06
CA VAL A 181 28.41 6.93 0.94
C VAL A 181 28.46 8.05 -0.11
N SER A 182 29.62 8.58 -0.36
CA SER A 182 29.81 9.72 -1.30
C SER A 182 28.88 10.90 -1.03
N GLY A 183 28.58 11.19 0.26
CA GLY A 183 27.68 12.27 0.69
C GLY A 183 26.20 11.93 0.64
N LEU A 184 25.79 10.71 0.28
CA LEU A 184 24.41 10.23 0.29
C LEU A 184 24.10 9.46 1.58
N PHE A 185 22.86 9.58 2.03
CA PHE A 185 22.36 8.93 3.24
C PHE A 185 21.47 7.72 2.86
N PHE A 186 21.96 6.52 3.08
CA PHE A 186 21.19 5.29 2.90
C PHE A 186 20.60 4.87 4.25
N ARG A 187 19.49 5.50 4.64
CA ARG A 187 18.87 5.43 5.99
C ARG A 187 17.42 4.93 5.94
N GLY A 188 17.07 4.14 4.95
CA GLY A 188 15.70 3.64 4.78
C GLY A 188 15.19 2.86 5.99
N LEU A 189 16.02 2.02 6.62
CA LEU A 189 15.66 1.28 7.82
C LEU A 189 15.40 2.22 9.00
N GLN A 190 16.22 3.25 9.18
CA GLN A 190 16.03 4.26 10.23
C GLN A 190 14.75 5.07 10.02
N ILE A 191 14.43 5.45 8.77
CA ILE A 191 13.16 6.10 8.43
C ILE A 191 11.99 5.16 8.79
N LEU A 192 12.07 3.88 8.40
CA LEU A 192 11.03 2.90 8.70
C LEU A 192 10.77 2.80 10.21
N GLU A 193 11.81 2.49 10.98
CA GLU A 193 11.67 2.25 12.42
C GLU A 193 11.25 3.53 13.18
N ALA A 194 11.86 4.68 12.85
CA ALA A 194 11.51 5.96 13.46
C ALA A 194 10.07 6.37 13.15
N THR A 195 9.55 6.09 11.95
CA THR A 195 8.16 6.38 11.59
C THR A 195 7.19 5.66 12.51
N PHE A 196 7.36 4.35 12.70
CA PHE A 196 6.46 3.58 13.58
C PHE A 196 6.57 4.02 15.03
N VAL A 197 7.79 4.27 15.52
CA VAL A 197 8.01 4.76 16.90
C VAL A 197 7.34 6.11 17.09
N HIS A 198 7.54 7.05 16.17
CA HIS A 198 6.98 8.40 16.24
C HIS A 198 5.43 8.35 16.14
N ALA A 199 4.89 7.60 15.19
CA ALA A 199 3.44 7.47 15.04
C ALA A 199 2.77 6.89 16.29
N MET A 200 3.36 5.88 16.93
CA MET A 200 2.87 5.33 18.19
C MET A 200 2.93 6.32 19.37
N GLN A 201 3.82 7.32 19.33
CA GLN A 201 3.95 8.29 20.39
C GLN A 201 3.06 9.52 20.19
N HIS A 202 2.79 9.91 18.94
CA HIS A 202 2.24 11.22 18.60
C HIS A 202 0.90 11.19 17.87
N THR A 203 0.39 10.01 17.53
CA THR A 203 -0.89 9.85 16.82
C THR A 203 -1.79 8.80 17.47
N SER A 204 -3.01 8.63 16.96
CA SER A 204 -3.90 7.55 17.42
C SER A 204 -3.39 6.14 17.05
N PHE A 205 -2.31 6.02 16.30
CA PHE A 205 -1.66 4.72 15.99
C PHE A 205 -1.43 3.87 17.25
N ALA A 206 -1.15 4.51 18.40
CA ALA A 206 -1.03 3.83 19.68
C ALA A 206 -2.26 2.98 20.08
N ARG A 207 -3.43 3.29 19.52
CA ARG A 207 -4.71 2.59 19.78
C ARG A 207 -4.99 1.45 18.80
N ALA A 208 -4.17 1.32 17.74
CA ALA A 208 -4.39 0.33 16.70
C ALA A 208 -4.46 -1.09 17.26
N SER A 209 -5.53 -1.80 17.01
CA SER A 209 -5.67 -3.24 17.28
C SER A 209 -5.38 -4.07 16.01
N ARG A 210 -5.56 -3.46 14.84
CA ARG A 210 -5.24 -4.03 13.55
C ARG A 210 -4.45 -3.04 12.70
N VAL A 211 -3.36 -3.53 12.11
CA VAL A 211 -2.51 -2.79 11.18
C VAL A 211 -2.40 -3.58 9.88
N VAL A 212 -2.79 -2.96 8.78
CA VAL A 212 -2.58 -3.51 7.43
C VAL A 212 -1.38 -2.80 6.82
N LEU A 213 -0.34 -3.56 6.53
CA LEU A 213 0.85 -3.07 5.83
C LEU A 213 0.65 -3.26 4.34
N SER A 214 0.63 -2.19 3.58
CA SER A 214 0.53 -2.23 2.12
C SER A 214 1.59 -1.33 1.49
N GLY A 215 1.72 -1.43 0.19
CA GLY A 215 2.65 -0.61 -0.59
C GLY A 215 2.70 -1.12 -2.02
N GLY A 216 2.96 -0.22 -2.97
CA GLY A 216 3.00 -0.53 -4.39
C GLY A 216 4.42 -0.64 -4.93
N SER A 217 4.69 -1.57 -5.87
CA SER A 217 6.00 -1.68 -6.55
C SER A 217 7.16 -1.84 -5.55
N ALA A 218 8.17 -0.97 -5.55
CA ALA A 218 9.25 -0.96 -4.55
C ALA A 218 8.73 -0.86 -3.10
N GLY A 219 7.57 -0.22 -2.89
CA GLY A 219 6.88 -0.20 -1.59
C GLY A 219 6.25 -1.55 -1.23
N GLY A 220 5.74 -2.30 -2.21
CA GLY A 220 5.29 -3.68 -2.02
C GLY A 220 6.45 -4.61 -1.66
N THR A 221 7.63 -4.42 -2.28
CA THR A 221 8.87 -5.10 -1.88
C THR A 221 9.26 -4.75 -0.44
N ALA A 222 9.12 -3.47 -0.03
CA ALA A 222 9.36 -3.07 1.34
C ALA A 222 8.44 -3.79 2.34
N VAL A 223 7.16 -3.96 2.01
CA VAL A 223 6.22 -4.75 2.82
C VAL A 223 6.74 -6.18 2.97
N LEU A 224 7.14 -6.84 1.87
CA LEU A 224 7.66 -8.21 1.91
C LEU A 224 8.94 -8.34 2.74
N TRP A 225 9.86 -7.35 2.68
CA TRP A 225 11.10 -7.38 3.44
C TRP A 225 10.90 -7.11 4.94
N HIS A 226 9.92 -6.26 5.30
CA HIS A 226 9.83 -5.68 6.63
C HIS A 226 8.61 -6.10 7.44
N ALA A 227 7.64 -6.85 6.88
CA ALA A 227 6.39 -7.21 7.56
C ALA A 227 6.63 -7.82 8.94
N ASP A 228 7.49 -8.82 9.05
CA ASP A 228 7.80 -9.48 10.32
C ASP A 228 8.57 -8.59 11.30
N ARG A 229 9.46 -7.73 10.78
CA ARG A 229 10.17 -6.72 11.58
C ARG A 229 9.19 -5.74 12.20
N ILE A 230 8.25 -5.22 11.39
CA ILE A 230 7.23 -4.28 11.85
C ILE A 230 6.30 -4.95 12.86
N ALA A 231 5.84 -6.17 12.60
CA ALA A 231 5.00 -6.91 13.53
C ALA A 231 5.69 -7.11 14.90
N ARG A 232 6.96 -7.46 14.91
CA ARG A 232 7.76 -7.58 16.14
C ARG A 232 7.94 -6.22 16.83
N LEU A 233 8.24 -5.15 16.08
CA LEU A 233 8.41 -3.80 16.63
C LEU A 233 7.13 -3.35 17.35
N LEU A 234 5.98 -3.48 16.70
CA LEU A 234 4.68 -3.07 17.24
C LEU A 234 4.32 -3.88 18.50
N THR A 235 4.54 -5.18 18.48
CA THR A 235 4.28 -6.06 19.63
C THR A 235 5.15 -5.69 20.82
N THR A 236 6.45 -5.54 20.61
CA THR A 236 7.41 -5.21 21.69
C THR A 236 7.13 -3.85 22.31
N ARG A 237 6.89 -2.83 21.49
CA ARG A 237 6.59 -1.47 21.98
C ARG A 237 5.30 -1.42 22.79
N ARG A 238 4.29 -2.16 22.38
CA ARG A 238 3.03 -2.24 23.12
C ARG A 238 3.19 -2.90 24.47
N GLN A 239 3.94 -4.00 24.54
CA GLN A 239 4.25 -4.70 25.80
C GLN A 239 5.00 -3.77 26.77
N LEU A 240 5.99 -3.02 26.29
CA LEU A 240 6.71 -2.04 27.12
C LEU A 240 5.77 -0.95 27.65
N GLY A 241 4.92 -0.36 26.81
CA GLY A 241 3.95 0.65 27.23
C GLY A 241 2.89 0.11 28.21
N ASP A 242 2.51 -1.16 28.13
CA ASP A 242 1.61 -1.79 29.10
C ASP A 242 2.29 -2.01 30.46
N VAL A 243 3.57 -2.37 30.46
CA VAL A 243 4.38 -2.47 31.69
C VAL A 243 4.52 -1.11 32.37
N GLU A 244 4.82 -0.05 31.61
CA GLU A 244 4.94 1.32 32.14
C GLU A 244 3.63 1.81 32.74
N ARG A 245 2.47 1.43 32.18
CA ARG A 245 1.14 1.75 32.71
C ARG A 245 0.68 0.84 33.87
N GLY A 246 1.57 -0.01 34.38
CA GLY A 246 1.28 -0.90 35.53
C GLY A 246 0.33 -2.05 35.23
N LYS A 247 0.04 -2.34 33.97
CA LYS A 247 -0.77 -3.49 33.53
C LYS A 247 0.08 -4.77 33.56
N ARG A 248 0.50 -5.20 34.76
CA ARG A 248 1.22 -6.46 34.93
C ARG A 248 0.25 -7.64 34.81
N GLY A 249 0.40 -8.42 33.76
CA GLY A 249 -0.06 -9.81 33.70
C GLY A 249 -1.57 -10.01 33.58
N ARG A 250 -2.09 -9.82 32.39
CA ARG A 250 -3.14 -10.61 31.72
C ARG A 250 -3.31 -10.03 30.31
N GLY A 251 -2.76 -10.72 29.30
CA GLY A 251 -3.13 -10.52 27.91
C GLY A 251 -3.02 -9.07 27.43
N GLY A 252 -1.81 -8.52 27.32
CA GLY A 252 -1.62 -7.29 26.54
C GLY A 252 -2.31 -7.48 25.20
N SER A 253 -3.19 -6.58 24.79
CA SER A 253 -3.92 -6.71 23.52
C SER A 253 -2.89 -6.77 22.38
N SER A 254 -2.75 -7.94 21.75
CA SER A 254 -1.87 -8.12 20.62
C SER A 254 -2.35 -7.26 19.45
N VAL A 255 -1.43 -6.59 18.77
CA VAL A 255 -1.75 -5.94 17.49
C VAL A 255 -1.79 -7.02 16.43
N GLU A 256 -2.91 -7.14 15.73
CA GLU A 256 -2.98 -7.97 14.52
C GLU A 256 -2.30 -7.22 13.38
N VAL A 257 -1.24 -7.79 12.82
CA VAL A 257 -0.54 -7.23 11.65
C VAL A 257 -0.81 -8.12 10.45
N LEU A 258 -1.27 -7.51 9.37
CA LEU A 258 -1.55 -8.15 8.09
C LEU A 258 -0.70 -7.48 7.02
N ALA A 259 -0.20 -8.23 6.05
CA ALA A 259 0.57 -7.70 4.92
C ALA A 259 -0.21 -7.85 3.61
N LEU A 260 -0.26 -6.75 2.85
CA LEU A 260 -0.93 -6.65 1.54
C LEU A 260 0.01 -5.98 0.53
N PRO A 261 1.15 -6.63 0.18
CA PRO A 261 2.06 -6.11 -0.83
C PRO A 261 1.38 -6.12 -2.20
N ASP A 262 1.42 -4.98 -2.91
CA ASP A 262 0.87 -4.82 -4.25
C ASP A 262 2.00 -4.60 -5.27
N ALA A 263 2.02 -5.42 -6.32
CA ALA A 263 3.01 -5.37 -7.41
C ALA A 263 4.48 -5.29 -6.91
N GLY A 264 4.79 -6.00 -5.82
CA GLY A 264 6.10 -5.96 -5.15
C GLY A 264 6.90 -7.26 -5.23
N PHE A 265 6.37 -8.27 -5.92
CA PHE A 265 6.97 -9.61 -5.99
C PHE A 265 7.85 -9.74 -7.25
N PHE A 266 8.98 -9.05 -7.26
CA PHE A 266 9.93 -9.07 -8.38
C PHE A 266 10.83 -10.30 -8.32
N LEU A 267 10.93 -11.03 -9.44
CA LEU A 267 11.66 -12.28 -9.52
C LEU A 267 13.16 -12.09 -9.83
N ASP A 268 13.99 -12.99 -9.33
CA ASP A 268 15.40 -13.15 -9.71
C ASP A 268 15.48 -13.84 -11.06
N LEU A 269 15.43 -13.05 -12.12
CA LEU A 269 15.41 -13.55 -13.49
C LEU A 269 16.43 -12.79 -14.36
N PRO A 270 17.13 -13.48 -15.26
CA PRO A 270 17.89 -12.85 -16.31
C PRO A 270 16.93 -12.21 -17.35
N THR A 271 17.47 -11.35 -18.19
CA THR A 271 16.79 -10.87 -19.39
C THR A 271 16.36 -12.04 -20.28
N TRP A 272 15.46 -11.79 -21.24
CA TRP A 272 15.08 -12.82 -22.22
C TRP A 272 16.24 -13.36 -23.06
N GLN A 273 17.34 -12.61 -23.15
CA GLN A 273 18.59 -13.01 -23.79
C GLN A 273 19.55 -13.78 -22.87
N GLY A 274 19.17 -14.01 -21.60
CA GLY A 274 19.98 -14.72 -20.61
C GLY A 274 21.05 -13.87 -19.94
N VAL A 275 20.96 -12.54 -20.01
CA VAL A 275 21.91 -11.62 -19.34
C VAL A 275 21.38 -11.28 -17.95
N ASP A 276 22.24 -11.38 -16.94
CA ASP A 276 21.95 -11.10 -15.54
C ASP A 276 22.01 -9.59 -15.24
N VAL A 277 20.99 -8.84 -15.69
CA VAL A 277 20.95 -7.38 -15.56
C VAL A 277 20.23 -6.98 -14.26
N TRP A 278 18.94 -7.29 -14.15
CA TRP A 278 18.12 -6.92 -13.00
C TRP A 278 18.67 -7.43 -11.66
N PRO A 279 19.03 -8.71 -11.51
CA PRO A 279 19.60 -9.18 -10.26
C PRO A 279 20.94 -8.53 -9.93
N ALA A 280 21.78 -8.22 -10.95
CA ALA A 280 23.04 -7.52 -10.75
C ALA A 280 22.83 -6.08 -10.27
N GLN A 281 21.82 -5.37 -10.80
CA GLN A 281 21.43 -4.03 -10.36
C GLN A 281 20.99 -4.04 -8.89
N MET A 282 20.15 -4.99 -8.49
CA MET A 282 19.70 -5.14 -7.11
C MET A 282 20.84 -5.48 -6.15
N ARG A 283 21.78 -6.35 -6.55
CA ARG A 283 23.01 -6.65 -5.76
C ARG A 283 23.87 -5.40 -5.58
N SER A 284 24.07 -4.60 -6.62
CA SER A 284 24.84 -3.36 -6.55
C SER A 284 24.20 -2.36 -5.59
N MET A 285 22.88 -2.12 -5.73
CA MET A 285 22.12 -1.26 -4.83
C MET A 285 22.24 -1.72 -3.38
N ALA A 286 22.01 -3.00 -3.11
CA ALA A 286 22.05 -3.56 -1.75
C ALA A 286 23.46 -3.49 -1.13
N SER A 287 24.51 -3.64 -1.94
CA SER A 287 25.89 -3.49 -1.51
C SER A 287 26.22 -2.04 -1.12
N VAL A 288 25.89 -1.07 -1.98
CA VAL A 288 26.14 0.37 -1.72
C VAL A 288 25.39 0.86 -0.50
N SER A 289 24.15 0.41 -0.31
CA SER A 289 23.24 0.87 0.75
C SER A 289 23.29 0.06 2.04
N ASN A 290 24.09 -1.02 2.11
CA ASN A 290 24.09 -2.00 3.21
C ASN A 290 22.69 -2.59 3.51
N SER A 291 21.85 -2.73 2.47
CA SER A 291 20.48 -3.25 2.63
C SER A 291 20.44 -4.70 3.09
N TYR A 292 21.47 -5.50 2.82
CA TYR A 292 21.55 -6.89 3.29
C TYR A 292 21.33 -7.03 4.79
N SER A 293 21.84 -6.10 5.60
CA SER A 293 21.67 -6.13 7.06
C SER A 293 20.22 -5.93 7.53
N SER A 294 19.34 -5.51 6.62
CA SER A 294 17.92 -5.20 6.88
C SER A 294 16.98 -6.30 6.40
N LEU A 295 17.46 -7.23 5.58
CA LEU A 295 16.64 -8.28 4.96
C LEU A 295 16.18 -9.32 5.99
N HIS A 296 15.32 -10.23 5.55
CA HIS A 296 14.72 -11.25 6.40
C HIS A 296 15.76 -12.17 7.03
N ALA A 297 15.88 -12.16 8.36
CA ALA A 297 16.93 -12.89 9.10
C ALA A 297 16.93 -14.41 8.81
N GLY A 298 15.75 -15.02 8.72
CA GLY A 298 15.62 -16.45 8.39
C GLY A 298 16.13 -16.77 6.97
N CYS A 299 15.95 -15.85 6.03
CA CYS A 299 16.50 -15.98 4.68
C CYS A 299 18.03 -15.89 4.70
N LEU A 300 18.57 -14.86 5.36
CA LEU A 300 20.03 -14.70 5.48
C LEU A 300 20.70 -15.90 6.15
N ALA A 301 20.03 -16.51 7.14
CA ALA A 301 20.51 -17.74 7.74
C ALA A 301 20.45 -18.95 6.79
N LYS A 302 19.35 -19.06 6.02
CA LYS A 302 19.15 -20.16 5.04
C LYS A 302 20.15 -20.08 3.88
N TYR A 303 20.44 -18.86 3.41
CA TYR A 303 21.30 -18.59 2.26
C TYR A 303 22.58 -17.83 2.66
N ALA A 304 23.23 -18.24 3.76
CA ALA A 304 24.40 -17.53 4.29
C ALA A 304 25.58 -17.42 3.30
N ALA A 305 25.71 -18.36 2.36
CA ALA A 305 26.73 -18.32 1.30
C ALA A 305 26.29 -17.48 0.06
N GLU A 306 24.99 -17.17 -0.07
CA GLU A 306 24.39 -16.48 -1.21
C GLU A 306 23.33 -15.47 -0.70
N PRO A 307 23.70 -14.49 0.16
CA PRO A 307 22.76 -13.60 0.82
C PRO A 307 21.97 -12.72 -0.16
N GLU A 308 22.47 -12.54 -1.39
CA GLU A 308 21.81 -11.84 -2.47
C GLU A 308 20.48 -12.47 -2.89
N ARG A 309 20.26 -13.75 -2.67
CA ARG A 309 18.97 -14.40 -2.89
C ARG A 309 17.86 -13.76 -2.05
N CYS A 310 18.22 -13.25 -0.86
CA CYS A 310 17.24 -12.62 0.03
C CYS A 310 16.74 -11.25 -0.44
N LEU A 311 17.24 -10.72 -1.55
CA LEU A 311 16.66 -9.58 -2.25
C LEU A 311 15.38 -9.95 -3.00
N PHE A 312 15.19 -11.23 -3.35
CA PHE A 312 14.12 -11.68 -4.22
C PHE A 312 13.12 -12.56 -3.49
N PRO A 313 11.83 -12.24 -3.53
CA PRO A 313 10.82 -12.86 -2.68
C PRO A 313 10.62 -14.36 -2.93
N GLN A 314 10.94 -14.88 -4.10
CA GLN A 314 10.86 -16.32 -4.38
C GLN A 314 11.70 -17.19 -3.43
N TYR A 315 12.72 -16.62 -2.79
CA TYR A 315 13.60 -17.36 -1.87
C TYR A 315 13.23 -17.23 -0.39
N TYR A 316 12.43 -16.22 -0.03
CA TYR A 316 12.12 -15.95 1.39
C TYR A 316 10.64 -15.78 1.69
N ALA A 317 9.78 -15.62 0.70
CA ALA A 317 8.35 -15.37 0.96
C ALA A 317 7.71 -16.48 1.80
N GLU A 318 8.15 -17.72 1.65
CA GLU A 318 7.75 -18.84 2.51
C GLU A 318 8.17 -18.68 3.98
N LEU A 319 9.13 -17.83 4.30
CA LEU A 319 9.64 -17.61 5.64
C LEU A 319 8.92 -16.47 6.37
N ILE A 320 8.13 -15.66 5.67
CA ILE A 320 7.38 -14.56 6.27
C ILE A 320 6.33 -15.14 7.22
N GLU A 321 6.37 -14.74 8.49
CA GLU A 321 5.46 -15.19 9.54
C GLU A 321 4.16 -14.38 9.56
N THR A 322 4.23 -13.09 9.18
CA THR A 322 3.10 -12.19 9.08
C THR A 322 2.12 -12.70 8.03
N ARG A 323 0.82 -12.76 8.38
CA ARG A 323 -0.23 -13.16 7.44
C ARG A 323 -0.22 -12.23 6.23
N THR A 324 0.04 -12.81 5.05
CA THR A 324 0.26 -12.05 3.82
C THR A 324 -0.76 -12.44 2.76
N MET A 325 -1.39 -11.43 2.15
CA MET A 325 -2.16 -11.55 0.93
C MET A 325 -1.42 -10.83 -0.20
N LEU A 326 -0.87 -11.57 -1.13
CA LEU A 326 -0.13 -11.02 -2.26
C LEU A 326 -1.08 -10.55 -3.36
N VAL A 327 -0.89 -9.32 -3.82
CA VAL A 327 -1.54 -8.76 -5.02
C VAL A 327 -0.45 -8.52 -6.06
N GLN A 328 -0.51 -9.25 -7.17
CA GLN A 328 0.51 -9.17 -8.23
C GLN A 328 -0.10 -9.51 -9.58
N SER A 329 0.28 -8.77 -10.61
CA SER A 329 0.00 -9.15 -11.99
C SER A 329 0.90 -10.32 -12.41
N LEU A 330 0.30 -11.33 -13.03
CA LEU A 330 1.06 -12.43 -13.64
C LEU A 330 1.86 -11.98 -14.89
N TYR A 331 1.54 -10.81 -15.40
CA TYR A 331 2.19 -10.14 -16.52
C TYR A 331 2.54 -8.72 -16.08
N ASP A 332 3.37 -8.62 -15.04
CA ASP A 332 3.78 -7.32 -14.52
C ASP A 332 4.56 -6.55 -15.58
N SER A 333 4.07 -5.35 -15.92
CA SER A 333 4.66 -4.55 -16.99
C SER A 333 6.09 -4.09 -16.66
N SER A 334 6.38 -3.87 -15.38
CA SER A 334 7.72 -3.49 -14.94
C SER A 334 8.70 -4.67 -15.08
N GLU A 335 8.27 -5.89 -14.76
CA GLU A 335 9.11 -7.07 -14.95
C GLU A 335 9.32 -7.39 -16.42
N LEU A 336 8.28 -7.27 -17.25
CA LEU A 336 8.41 -7.47 -18.71
C LEU A 336 9.41 -6.47 -19.30
N TRP A 337 9.37 -5.21 -18.84
CA TRP A 337 10.23 -4.15 -19.36
C TRP A 337 11.62 -4.13 -18.73
N TYR A 338 11.72 -4.09 -17.41
CA TYR A 338 13.00 -3.87 -16.71
C TYR A 338 13.73 -5.16 -16.38
N THR A 339 13.02 -6.25 -16.07
CA THR A 339 13.64 -7.54 -15.74
C THR A 339 13.92 -8.34 -17.00
N LEU A 340 12.90 -8.61 -17.80
CA LEU A 340 13.07 -9.41 -19.03
C LEU A 340 13.59 -8.61 -20.21
N MET A 341 13.51 -7.27 -20.18
CA MET A 341 13.90 -6.36 -21.27
C MET A 341 13.25 -6.72 -22.61
N LEU A 342 11.91 -6.93 -22.58
CA LEU A 342 11.16 -7.23 -23.78
C LEU A 342 10.81 -5.94 -24.53
N ASP A 343 11.35 -5.74 -25.72
CA ASP A 343 11.17 -4.53 -26.54
C ASP A 343 9.72 -4.27 -26.93
N CYS A 344 8.94 -5.33 -27.07
CA CYS A 344 7.52 -5.22 -27.43
C CYS A 344 6.63 -4.62 -26.33
N CYS A 345 7.16 -4.47 -25.11
CA CYS A 345 6.47 -3.92 -23.95
C CYS A 345 6.93 -2.50 -23.59
N ALA A 346 7.65 -1.82 -24.49
CA ALA A 346 8.24 -0.51 -24.30
C ALA A 346 7.23 0.65 -24.30
N GLY A 347 6.79 1.09 -23.13
CA GLY A 347 6.01 2.32 -22.92
C GLY A 347 4.64 2.11 -22.27
N PRO A 348 3.92 3.18 -21.85
CA PRO A 348 2.59 3.05 -21.28
C PRO A 348 1.61 2.47 -22.32
N CYS A 349 0.72 1.58 -21.89
CA CYS A 349 -0.20 0.78 -22.73
C CYS A 349 -1.08 1.54 -23.74
N SER A 350 -1.05 2.83 -23.78
CA SER A 350 -1.75 3.69 -24.75
C SER A 350 -1.06 3.85 -26.12
N GLY A 351 0.12 3.26 -26.32
CA GLY A 351 0.92 3.44 -27.52
C GLY A 351 1.70 2.21 -28.03
N TYR A 352 1.35 1.00 -27.56
CA TYR A 352 2.07 -0.20 -27.98
C TYR A 352 1.89 -0.55 -29.45
N PRO A 353 2.99 -0.63 -30.20
CA PRO A 353 2.98 -1.50 -31.36
C PRO A 353 2.78 -2.93 -30.84
N THR A 354 1.71 -3.57 -31.25
CA THR A 354 1.41 -4.97 -31.00
C THR A 354 2.67 -5.82 -31.03
N CYS A 355 2.98 -6.54 -29.94
CA CYS A 355 3.94 -7.64 -29.99
C CYS A 355 3.53 -8.53 -31.16
N LYS A 356 4.24 -8.41 -32.28
CA LYS A 356 3.86 -9.11 -33.50
C LYS A 356 3.80 -10.59 -33.19
N SER A 357 2.60 -11.13 -33.37
CA SER A 357 2.25 -12.51 -33.10
C SER A 357 3.30 -13.50 -33.62
N GLY A 358 3.92 -14.28 -32.74
CA GLY A 358 4.62 -15.48 -33.09
C GLY A 358 6.09 -15.58 -32.76
N GLY A 359 6.65 -14.73 -31.88
CA GLY A 359 8.07 -14.76 -31.56
C GLY A 359 8.39 -15.37 -30.18
N THR A 360 9.69 -15.51 -29.93
CA THR A 360 10.32 -15.92 -28.68
C THR A 360 9.81 -15.11 -27.48
N GLU A 361 9.50 -13.81 -27.67
CA GLU A 361 9.01 -12.88 -26.66
C GLU A 361 7.67 -13.29 -26.03
N ARG A 362 6.73 -13.77 -26.85
CA ARG A 362 5.45 -14.30 -26.33
C ARG A 362 5.65 -15.52 -25.44
N SER A 363 6.57 -16.39 -25.82
CA SER A 363 6.94 -17.56 -25.01
C SER A 363 7.56 -17.12 -23.67
N GLN A 364 8.34 -16.05 -23.64
CA GLN A 364 8.92 -15.49 -22.41
C GLN A 364 7.88 -14.86 -21.50
N MET A 365 6.86 -14.20 -22.03
CA MET A 365 5.72 -13.72 -21.23
C MET A 365 4.97 -14.87 -20.53
N PHE A 366 4.74 -15.98 -21.23
CA PHE A 366 4.14 -17.16 -20.61
C PHE A 366 5.07 -17.85 -19.61
N ALA A 367 6.38 -17.83 -19.85
CA ALA A 367 7.37 -18.32 -18.90
C ALA A 367 7.37 -17.50 -17.60
N LEU A 368 7.31 -16.17 -17.69
CA LEU A 368 7.19 -15.27 -16.52
C LEU A 368 5.95 -15.62 -15.70
N ARG A 369 4.79 -15.75 -16.36
CA ARG A 369 3.56 -16.18 -15.69
C ARG A 369 3.75 -17.48 -14.91
N GLN A 370 4.37 -18.47 -15.52
CA GLN A 370 4.58 -19.77 -14.89
C GLN A 370 5.54 -19.66 -13.71
N GLN A 371 6.60 -18.86 -13.84
CA GLN A 371 7.57 -18.61 -12.77
C GLN A 371 6.92 -17.93 -11.55
N HIS A 372 6.03 -16.96 -11.76
CA HIS A 372 5.23 -16.38 -10.68
C HIS A 372 4.37 -17.44 -9.99
N ILE A 373 3.63 -18.23 -10.76
CA ILE A 373 2.77 -19.30 -10.22
C ILE A 373 3.59 -20.28 -9.37
N ASP A 374 4.76 -20.69 -9.86
CA ASP A 374 5.62 -21.64 -9.16
C ASP A 374 6.24 -21.04 -7.89
N ALA A 375 6.63 -19.76 -7.92
CA ALA A 375 7.14 -19.03 -6.77
C ALA A 375 6.06 -18.80 -5.68
N TRP A 376 4.78 -18.68 -6.06
CA TRP A 376 3.68 -18.45 -5.12
C TRP A 376 3.08 -19.75 -4.55
N ARG A 377 3.24 -20.87 -5.25
CA ARG A 377 2.66 -22.16 -4.83
C ARG A 377 2.99 -22.56 -3.39
N PRO A 378 4.22 -22.38 -2.88
CA PRO A 378 4.55 -22.65 -1.48
C PRO A 378 3.75 -21.76 -0.50
N LEU A 379 3.45 -20.50 -0.86
CA LEU A 379 2.70 -19.56 -0.02
C LEU A 379 1.24 -19.97 0.15
N VAL A 380 0.62 -20.46 -0.94
CA VAL A 380 -0.78 -20.91 -0.95
C VAL A 380 -0.96 -22.19 -0.14
N ASN A 381 0.03 -23.09 -0.15
CA ASN A 381 -0.05 -24.40 0.51
C ASN A 381 0.23 -24.35 2.02
N ARG A 382 0.72 -23.23 2.56
CA ARG A 382 1.07 -23.08 3.98
C ARG A 382 -0.12 -22.97 4.93
N SER A 383 -1.27 -22.55 4.44
CA SER A 383 -2.46 -22.42 5.25
C SER A 383 -3.05 -23.78 5.57
N GLY A 384 -2.51 -24.49 6.59
CA GLY A 384 -3.15 -25.67 7.15
C GLY A 384 -4.60 -25.37 7.55
N LYS A 385 -5.58 -25.79 6.76
CA LYS A 385 -7.00 -25.45 6.78
C LYS A 385 -7.24 -23.95 6.81
N PRO A 386 -7.35 -23.31 5.65
CA PRO A 386 -7.69 -21.89 5.55
C PRO A 386 -8.99 -21.58 6.28
N SER A 387 -9.03 -20.46 7.04
CA SER A 387 -10.31 -19.91 7.54
C SER A 387 -11.26 -19.68 6.36
N GLU A 388 -12.57 -19.57 6.61
CA GLU A 388 -13.52 -19.48 5.48
C GLU A 388 -13.28 -18.26 4.57
N TRP A 389 -12.76 -17.17 5.10
CA TRP A 389 -12.38 -16.00 4.30
C TRP A 389 -11.06 -16.23 3.54
N GLU A 390 -10.09 -16.95 4.10
CA GLU A 390 -8.86 -17.38 3.41
C GLU A 390 -9.19 -18.31 2.23
N LYS A 391 -10.17 -19.20 2.42
CA LYS A 391 -10.70 -20.04 1.34
C LYS A 391 -11.40 -19.22 0.26
N SER A 392 -12.13 -18.17 0.65
CA SER A 392 -12.85 -17.33 -0.30
C SER A 392 -11.91 -16.33 -1.00
N SER A 393 -10.90 -15.75 -0.31
CA SER A 393 -9.95 -14.80 -0.90
C SER A 393 -8.91 -15.49 -1.78
N VAL A 394 -8.40 -16.65 -1.39
CA VAL A 394 -7.52 -17.47 -2.26
C VAL A 394 -8.31 -18.02 -3.45
N ARG A 395 -9.55 -18.48 -3.24
CA ARG A 395 -10.42 -18.88 -4.34
C ARG A 395 -10.89 -17.70 -5.19
N ALA A 396 -11.13 -16.52 -4.61
CA ALA A 396 -11.47 -15.32 -5.36
C ALA A 396 -10.26 -14.77 -6.13
N SER A 397 -9.06 -14.82 -5.60
CA SER A 397 -7.84 -14.45 -6.33
C SER A 397 -7.52 -15.40 -7.46
N LEU A 398 -7.69 -16.71 -7.27
CA LEU A 398 -7.54 -17.71 -8.33
C LEU A 398 -8.70 -17.70 -9.33
N ARG A 399 -9.95 -17.42 -8.90
CA ARG A 399 -11.11 -17.30 -9.80
C ARG A 399 -11.16 -15.95 -10.50
N VAL A 400 -10.83 -14.85 -9.82
CA VAL A 400 -10.66 -13.55 -10.45
C VAL A 400 -9.44 -13.59 -11.37
N GLY A 401 -8.35 -14.26 -10.99
CA GLY A 401 -7.23 -14.56 -11.87
C GLY A 401 -7.65 -15.37 -13.12
N ASN A 402 -8.41 -16.43 -12.97
CA ASN A 402 -8.88 -17.22 -14.12
C ASN A 402 -9.99 -16.52 -14.93
N GLN A 403 -10.93 -15.80 -14.32
CA GLN A 403 -11.95 -15.02 -15.05
C GLN A 403 -11.41 -13.71 -15.61
N THR A 404 -10.48 -13.07 -14.93
CA THR A 404 -9.84 -11.84 -15.41
C THR A 404 -8.76 -12.17 -16.44
N VAL A 405 -8.07 -13.30 -16.32
CA VAL A 405 -7.14 -13.80 -17.35
C VAL A 405 -7.91 -14.18 -18.61
N ASP A 406 -9.07 -14.83 -18.51
CA ASP A 406 -9.90 -15.13 -19.69
C ASP A 406 -10.54 -13.87 -20.30
N ARG A 407 -10.96 -12.88 -19.49
CA ARG A 407 -11.42 -11.58 -19.98
C ARG A 407 -10.28 -10.64 -20.39
N MET A 408 -9.14 -10.63 -19.68
CA MET A 408 -7.96 -9.89 -20.10
C MET A 408 -7.27 -10.56 -21.30
N GLN A 409 -7.36 -11.89 -21.47
CA GLN A 409 -6.96 -12.54 -22.72
C GLN A 409 -7.87 -12.12 -23.88
N GLN A 410 -9.15 -11.83 -23.65
CA GLN A 410 -10.05 -11.32 -24.69
C GLN A 410 -9.94 -9.80 -24.94
N HIS A 411 -9.58 -8.97 -23.92
CA HIS A 411 -9.56 -7.51 -24.05
C HIS A 411 -8.19 -6.85 -24.02
N ARG A 412 -7.14 -7.50 -23.45
CA ARG A 412 -5.77 -6.96 -23.45
C ARG A 412 -4.77 -7.81 -24.22
N ALA A 413 -5.07 -9.07 -24.49
CA ALA A 413 -4.35 -9.84 -25.50
C ALA A 413 -4.71 -9.35 -26.91
N SER A 414 -5.90 -8.77 -27.14
CA SER A 414 -6.20 -8.07 -28.38
C SER A 414 -5.54 -6.70 -28.49
N ASP A 415 -5.14 -6.09 -27.36
CA ASP A 415 -4.50 -4.76 -27.33
C ASP A 415 -2.96 -4.84 -27.22
N CYS A 416 -2.42 -6.02 -26.83
CA CYS A 416 -0.97 -6.31 -26.77
C CYS A 416 -0.59 -7.58 -27.59
N ILE A 417 -1.45 -8.12 -28.44
CA ILE A 417 -1.25 -9.13 -29.45
C ILE A 417 -1.77 -8.55 -30.79
#